data_09bfcdec80ff132262a8b23c734397cf
#
_entry.id   09bfcdec80ff132262a8b23c734397cf
#
_cell.length_a   1.000
_cell.length_b   1.000
_cell.length_c   1.000
_cell.angle_alpha   90.00
_cell.angle_beta   90.00
_cell.angle_gamma   90.00
#
_symmetry.space_group_name_H-M   'P 1'
#
loop_
_entity.id
_entity.type
_entity.pdbx_description
1 polymer ?
#
loop_
_entity_poly.entity_id
_entity_poly.type
_entity_poly.pdbx_seq_one_letter_code
_entity_poly.pdbx_strand_id
1 'polypeptide(L)'
;MDWKLEVVVIPVSDIDRAKGFYIDQLGFHLDVDTKPTEAMRVVQMTPPGSACSVTIGPVLIEADPIPGSGASLQLVVQDIEAARTQLIERGVQVSGIQHLDPRDGGKFVFFTDPDGNNWAVQEVRGHVGAAT
;
A
#
# COMPACT_ATOMS: atom_id res chain seq x y z
N MET A 1 9.63 15.55 21.39
CA MET A 1 8.79 14.35 21.25
C MET A 1 8.65 14.01 19.78
N ASP A 2 8.95 12.77 19.41
CA ASP A 2 8.78 12.33 18.02
C ASP A 2 7.34 11.91 17.76
N TRP A 3 6.84 12.25 16.58
CA TRP A 3 5.53 11.83 16.10
C TRP A 3 5.74 10.99 14.85
N LYS A 4 5.47 9.68 14.92
CA LYS A 4 5.72 8.75 13.83
C LYS A 4 4.40 8.24 13.27
N LEU A 5 4.29 8.19 11.95
CA LEU A 5 3.15 7.55 11.31
C LEU A 5 3.36 6.03 11.40
N GLU A 6 2.53 5.38 12.21
CA GLU A 6 2.70 3.95 12.49
C GLU A 6 1.88 3.09 11.52
N VAL A 7 0.63 3.44 11.31
CA VAL A 7 -0.30 2.61 10.55
C VAL A 7 -1.34 3.47 9.86
N VAL A 8 -1.74 3.05 8.66
CA VAL A 8 -2.84 3.65 7.90
C VAL A 8 -3.91 2.59 7.71
N VAL A 9 -5.17 2.95 7.95
CA VAL A 9 -6.30 2.04 7.75
C VAL A 9 -6.81 2.18 6.32
N ILE A 10 -6.91 1.05 5.64
CA ILE A 10 -7.44 0.99 4.26
C ILE A 10 -8.82 0.34 4.31
N PRO A 11 -9.89 1.08 3.95
CA PRO A 11 -11.23 0.52 3.98
C PRO A 11 -11.44 -0.48 2.85
N VAL A 12 -11.87 -1.70 3.23
CA VAL A 12 -12.11 -2.78 2.28
C VAL A 12 -13.44 -3.46 2.62
N SER A 13 -14.06 -4.05 1.60
CA SER A 13 -15.33 -4.76 1.78
C SER A 13 -15.16 -6.23 2.16
N ASP A 14 -14.04 -6.83 1.78
CA ASP A 14 -13.75 -8.25 2.02
C ASP A 14 -12.31 -8.37 2.47
N ILE A 15 -12.13 -8.66 3.76
CA ILE A 15 -10.81 -8.72 4.36
C ILE A 15 -9.96 -9.83 3.76
N ASP A 16 -10.53 -11.01 3.55
CA ASP A 16 -9.76 -12.12 2.99
C ASP A 16 -9.31 -11.85 1.55
N ARG A 17 -10.17 -11.25 0.74
CA ARG A 17 -9.80 -10.87 -0.61
C ARG A 17 -8.70 -9.80 -0.61
N ALA A 18 -8.85 -8.78 0.22
CA ALA A 18 -7.84 -7.73 0.33
C ALA A 18 -6.53 -8.28 0.86
N LYS A 19 -6.57 -9.13 1.88
CA LYS A 19 -5.38 -9.77 2.43
C LYS A 19 -4.61 -10.53 1.34
N GLY A 20 -5.31 -11.32 0.52
CA GLY A 20 -4.66 -12.03 -0.59
C GLY A 20 -4.00 -11.09 -1.58
N PHE A 21 -4.66 -9.99 -1.91
CA PHE A 21 -4.08 -9.00 -2.82
C PHE A 21 -2.78 -8.40 -2.25
N TYR A 22 -2.82 -7.93 -1.01
CA TYR A 22 -1.66 -7.25 -0.42
C TYR A 22 -0.50 -8.20 -0.15
N ILE A 23 -0.77 -9.41 0.30
CA ILE A 23 0.29 -10.37 0.62
C ILE A 23 0.80 -11.09 -0.62
N ASP A 24 -0.10 -11.65 -1.43
CA ASP A 24 0.29 -12.52 -2.54
C ASP A 24 0.68 -11.73 -3.77
N GLN A 25 -0.02 -10.63 -4.06
CA GLN A 25 0.24 -9.84 -5.27
C GLN A 25 1.19 -8.69 -5.02
N LEU A 26 1.06 -7.96 -3.91
CA LEU A 26 1.99 -6.87 -3.60
C LEU A 26 3.22 -7.32 -2.82
N GLY A 27 3.17 -8.47 -2.17
CA GLY A 27 4.31 -8.98 -1.41
C GLY A 27 4.50 -8.32 -0.06
N PHE A 28 3.45 -7.76 0.52
CA PHE A 28 3.53 -7.19 1.86
C PHE A 28 3.68 -8.29 2.90
N HIS A 29 4.40 -7.98 3.98
CA HIS A 29 4.58 -8.91 5.08
C HIS A 29 3.38 -8.86 6.01
N LEU A 30 2.83 -10.03 6.37
CA LEU A 30 1.75 -10.13 7.34
C LEU A 30 2.32 -10.02 8.75
N ASP A 31 1.93 -8.98 9.47
CA ASP A 31 2.38 -8.76 10.84
C ASP A 31 1.41 -9.37 11.84
N VAL A 32 0.12 -9.12 11.65
CA VAL A 32 -0.93 -9.53 12.58
C VAL A 32 -2.18 -9.94 11.81
N ASP A 33 -2.79 -11.04 12.18
CA ASP A 33 -4.13 -11.42 11.75
C ASP A 33 -4.82 -12.06 12.95
N THR A 34 -5.70 -11.30 13.61
CA THR A 34 -6.31 -11.74 14.85
C THR A 34 -7.76 -11.25 14.93
N LYS A 35 -8.56 -11.93 15.74
CA LYS A 35 -9.94 -11.57 16.05
C LYS A 35 -10.07 -11.33 17.55
N PRO A 36 -9.80 -10.10 18.00
CA PRO A 36 -9.97 -9.79 19.43
C PRO A 36 -11.39 -10.00 19.95
N THR A 37 -12.40 -9.78 19.08
CA THR A 37 -13.81 -10.08 19.36
C THR A 37 -14.46 -10.70 18.14
N GLU A 38 -15.68 -11.24 18.29
CA GLU A 38 -16.42 -11.78 17.16
C GLU A 38 -16.71 -10.72 16.08
N ALA A 39 -16.84 -9.47 16.49
CA ALA A 39 -17.19 -8.40 15.57
C ALA A 39 -15.96 -7.68 14.98
N MET A 40 -14.75 -8.01 15.43
CA MET A 40 -13.56 -7.28 15.03
C MET A 40 -12.46 -8.22 14.56
N ARG A 41 -11.92 -7.93 13.40
CA ARG A 41 -10.74 -8.61 12.87
C ARG A 41 -9.67 -7.58 12.57
N VAL A 42 -8.45 -7.84 13.00
CA VAL A 42 -7.31 -6.96 12.77
C VAL A 42 -6.32 -7.68 11.85
N VAL A 43 -6.09 -7.11 10.66
CA VAL A 43 -5.09 -7.61 9.74
C VAL A 43 -4.14 -6.45 9.42
N GLN A 44 -2.91 -6.57 9.90
CA GLN A 44 -1.89 -5.55 9.70
C GLN A 44 -0.77 -6.13 8.86
N MET A 45 -0.33 -5.34 7.88
CA MET A 45 0.70 -5.74 6.94
C MET A 45 1.68 -4.61 6.73
N THR A 46 2.92 -4.95 6.38
CA THR A 46 3.97 -3.95 6.18
C THR A 46 4.63 -4.16 4.82
N PRO A 47 4.71 -3.12 3.97
CA PRO A 47 5.51 -3.21 2.75
C PRO A 47 6.96 -3.52 3.07
N PRO A 48 7.66 -4.34 2.27
CA PRO A 48 9.07 -4.66 2.53
C PRO A 48 9.91 -3.39 2.66
N GLY A 49 10.66 -3.28 3.76
CA GLY A 49 11.53 -2.14 4.01
C GLY A 49 10.85 -0.90 4.57
N SER A 50 9.54 -0.91 4.74
CA SER A 50 8.81 0.25 5.24
C SER A 50 8.73 0.23 6.76
N ALA A 51 8.73 1.43 7.36
CA ALA A 51 8.48 1.59 8.79
C ALA A 51 7.01 1.82 9.10
N CYS A 52 6.21 2.18 8.11
CA CYS A 52 4.77 2.38 8.25
C CYS A 52 4.02 1.17 7.73
N SER A 53 3.01 0.75 8.46
CA SER A 53 2.19 -0.41 8.13
C SER A 53 0.81 0.00 7.65
N VAL A 54 0.07 -0.95 7.10
CA VAL A 54 -1.34 -0.75 6.73
C VAL A 54 -2.19 -1.79 7.44
N THR A 55 -3.40 -1.38 7.80
CA THR A 55 -4.41 -2.26 8.38
C THR A 55 -5.63 -2.22 7.48
N ILE A 56 -6.17 -3.37 7.12
CA ILE A 56 -7.36 -3.44 6.27
C ILE A 56 -8.60 -3.69 7.11
N GLY A 57 -9.70 -3.06 6.69
CA GLY A 57 -11.00 -3.20 7.35
C GLY A 57 -11.28 -2.10 8.36
N PRO A 58 -12.49 -2.12 8.93
CA PRO A 58 -12.90 -1.13 9.93
C PRO A 58 -12.34 -1.52 11.30
N VAL A 59 -11.14 -1.06 11.61
CA VAL A 59 -10.48 -1.37 12.87
C VAL A 59 -10.23 -0.07 13.63
N LEU A 60 -10.60 -0.03 14.90
CA LEU A 60 -10.27 1.07 15.81
C LEU A 60 -10.77 2.45 15.35
N ILE A 61 -11.83 2.51 14.57
CA ILE A 61 -12.45 3.77 14.14
C ILE A 61 -13.92 3.77 14.52
N GLU A 62 -14.43 4.94 14.85
CA GLU A 62 -15.79 5.07 15.36
C GLU A 62 -16.85 4.91 14.28
N ALA A 63 -16.54 5.29 13.05
CA ALA A 63 -17.46 5.20 11.93
C ALA A 63 -16.97 4.17 10.92
N ASP A 64 -17.90 3.41 10.34
CA ASP A 64 -17.56 2.45 9.31
C ASP A 64 -17.10 3.19 8.05
N PRO A 65 -15.89 2.97 7.59
CA PRO A 65 -15.43 3.60 6.36
C PRO A 65 -16.12 2.97 5.15
N ILE A 66 -16.28 3.78 4.11
CA ILE A 66 -16.79 3.29 2.83
C ILE A 66 -15.64 2.56 2.13
N PRO A 67 -15.81 1.29 1.73
CA PRO A 67 -14.76 0.58 0.99
C PRO A 67 -14.34 1.35 -0.25
N GLY A 68 -13.02 1.42 -0.49
CA GLY A 68 -12.47 2.16 -1.63
C GLY A 68 -12.36 3.65 -1.42
N SER A 69 -12.73 4.19 -0.26
CA SER A 69 -12.72 5.62 0.01
C SER A 69 -11.46 6.11 0.71
N GLY A 70 -10.47 5.27 0.86
CA GLY A 70 -9.21 5.65 1.50
C GLY A 70 -8.45 6.69 0.70
N ALA A 71 -7.55 7.43 1.36
CA ALA A 71 -6.64 8.33 0.68
C ALA A 71 -5.71 7.54 -0.26
N SER A 72 -5.22 8.21 -1.29
CA SER A 72 -4.20 7.61 -2.15
C SER A 72 -2.93 7.37 -1.36
N LEU A 73 -2.35 6.20 -1.51
CA LEU A 73 -1.13 5.81 -0.84
C LEU A 73 0.01 5.72 -1.84
N GLN A 74 1.22 5.99 -1.40
CA GLN A 74 2.37 6.02 -2.30
C GLN A 74 3.50 5.17 -1.74
N LEU A 75 4.02 4.31 -2.61
CA LEU A 75 5.23 3.54 -2.36
C LEU A 75 6.38 4.17 -3.12
N VAL A 76 7.59 4.02 -2.61
CA VAL A 76 8.79 4.52 -3.25
C VAL A 76 9.73 3.35 -3.51
N VAL A 77 10.24 3.29 -4.73
CA VAL A 77 11.19 2.25 -5.14
C VAL A 77 12.38 2.90 -5.83
N GLN A 78 13.48 2.16 -5.98
CA GLN A 78 14.66 2.67 -6.67
C GLN A 78 14.64 2.36 -8.16
N ASP A 79 13.89 1.35 -8.59
CA ASP A 79 13.80 0.92 -9.98
C ASP A 79 12.35 0.66 -10.35
N ILE A 80 11.72 1.62 -11.01
CA ILE A 80 10.30 1.53 -11.34
C ILE A 80 10.02 0.45 -12.39
N GLU A 81 10.95 0.19 -13.29
CA GLU A 81 10.76 -0.83 -14.31
C GLU A 81 10.74 -2.22 -13.68
N ALA A 82 11.67 -2.48 -12.76
CA ALA A 82 11.69 -3.75 -12.03
C ALA A 82 10.44 -3.91 -11.15
N ALA A 83 10.03 -2.84 -10.48
CA ALA A 83 8.83 -2.87 -9.64
C ALA A 83 7.58 -3.17 -10.49
N ARG A 84 7.45 -2.50 -11.63
CA ARG A 84 6.31 -2.73 -12.52
C ARG A 84 6.29 -4.17 -13.03
N THR A 85 7.44 -4.72 -13.40
CA THR A 85 7.55 -6.10 -13.86
C THR A 85 7.08 -7.07 -12.77
N GLN A 86 7.51 -6.86 -11.52
CA GLN A 86 7.06 -7.69 -10.40
C GLN A 86 5.54 -7.64 -10.21
N LEU A 87 4.95 -6.46 -10.30
CA LEU A 87 3.50 -6.31 -10.17
C LEU A 87 2.77 -7.07 -11.27
N ILE A 88 3.22 -6.93 -12.50
CA ILE A 88 2.62 -7.64 -13.64
C ILE A 88 2.73 -9.15 -13.46
N GLU A 89 3.89 -9.65 -13.06
CA GLU A 89 4.10 -11.09 -12.85
C GLU A 89 3.20 -11.66 -11.76
N ARG A 90 2.82 -10.82 -10.79
CA ARG A 90 1.93 -11.22 -9.70
C ARG A 90 0.46 -10.96 -10.00
N GLY A 91 0.14 -10.59 -11.23
CA GLY A 91 -1.24 -10.42 -11.67
C GLY A 91 -1.87 -9.07 -11.34
N VAL A 92 -1.09 -8.07 -10.95
CA VAL A 92 -1.60 -6.73 -10.69
C VAL A 92 -1.78 -5.99 -12.00
N GLN A 93 -2.95 -5.38 -12.19
CA GLN A 93 -3.18 -4.48 -13.31
C GLN A 93 -2.59 -3.11 -12.96
N VAL A 94 -1.45 -2.81 -13.54
CA VAL A 94 -0.70 -1.60 -13.26
C VAL A 94 -0.58 -0.76 -14.53
N SER A 95 -0.59 0.56 -14.38
CA SER A 95 -0.43 1.48 -15.51
C SER A 95 0.95 1.36 -16.15
N GLY A 96 1.08 1.93 -17.36
CA GLY A 96 2.41 2.18 -17.93
C GLY A 96 3.16 3.20 -17.08
N ILE A 97 4.47 3.28 -17.31
CA ILE A 97 5.31 4.26 -16.62
C ILE A 97 4.98 5.67 -17.13
N GLN A 98 4.72 6.58 -16.20
CA GLN A 98 4.38 7.96 -16.50
C GLN A 98 5.45 8.89 -15.93
N HIS A 99 5.79 9.91 -16.69
CA HIS A 99 6.73 10.95 -16.30
C HIS A 99 5.92 12.19 -15.93
N LEU A 100 5.71 12.44 -14.63
CA LEU A 100 4.88 13.56 -14.20
C LEU A 100 5.66 14.86 -14.07
N ASP A 101 6.98 14.78 -13.85
CA ASP A 101 7.85 15.94 -13.85
C ASP A 101 9.15 15.57 -14.56
N PRO A 102 9.31 15.97 -15.83
CA PRO A 102 10.53 15.62 -16.56
C PRO A 102 11.80 16.27 -16.01
N ARG A 103 11.68 17.31 -15.20
CA ARG A 103 12.86 18.00 -14.66
C ARG A 103 13.55 17.23 -13.56
N ASP A 104 12.80 16.50 -12.74
CA ASP A 104 13.38 15.72 -11.63
C ASP A 104 13.34 14.23 -11.87
N GLY A 105 12.90 13.80 -13.03
CA GLY A 105 12.86 12.39 -13.39
C GLY A 105 11.77 11.61 -12.69
N GLY A 106 10.76 12.27 -12.14
CA GLY A 106 9.68 11.62 -11.42
C GLY A 106 8.91 10.64 -12.30
N LYS A 107 9.13 9.35 -12.07
CA LYS A 107 8.46 8.28 -12.78
C LYS A 107 7.49 7.58 -11.85
N PHE A 108 6.29 7.31 -12.34
CA PHE A 108 5.21 6.73 -11.57
C PHE A 108 4.54 5.60 -12.30
N VAL A 109 4.03 4.63 -11.54
CA VAL A 109 2.99 3.71 -11.99
C VAL A 109 1.86 3.73 -11.00
N PHE A 110 0.66 3.37 -11.43
CA PHE A 110 -0.54 3.43 -10.61
C PHE A 110 -1.31 2.12 -10.68
N PHE A 111 -1.91 1.75 -9.57
CA PHE A 111 -2.82 0.60 -9.52
C PHE A 111 -3.85 0.82 -8.43
N THR A 112 -4.86 -0.03 -8.39
CA THR A 112 -5.87 -0.04 -7.33
C THR A 112 -5.92 -1.42 -6.68
N ASP A 113 -6.37 -1.45 -5.43
CA ASP A 113 -6.69 -2.72 -4.79
C ASP A 113 -8.07 -3.22 -5.24
N PRO A 114 -8.55 -4.39 -4.79
CA PRO A 114 -9.84 -4.91 -5.23
C PRO A 114 -11.04 -4.03 -4.92
N ASP A 115 -10.95 -3.15 -3.94
CA ASP A 115 -12.01 -2.20 -3.61
C ASP A 115 -11.87 -0.85 -4.30
N GLY A 116 -10.82 -0.66 -5.10
CA GLY A 116 -10.58 0.61 -5.78
C GLY A 116 -9.77 1.62 -4.99
N ASN A 117 -9.17 1.23 -3.86
CA ASN A 117 -8.25 2.12 -3.16
C ASN A 117 -7.02 2.38 -4.02
N ASN A 118 -6.64 3.64 -4.14
CA ASN A 118 -5.61 4.09 -5.08
C ASN A 118 -4.21 3.97 -4.51
N TRP A 119 -3.29 3.45 -5.33
CA TRP A 119 -1.88 3.35 -5.01
C TRP A 119 -1.05 3.95 -6.12
N ALA A 120 0.03 4.61 -5.74
CA ALA A 120 1.06 5.08 -6.65
C ALA A 120 2.40 4.47 -6.25
N VAL A 121 3.26 4.18 -7.23
CA VAL A 121 4.64 3.79 -6.99
C VAL A 121 5.51 4.81 -7.70
N GLN A 122 6.43 5.42 -6.98
CA GLN A 122 7.33 6.43 -7.52
C GLN A 122 8.76 5.91 -7.49
N GLU A 123 9.49 6.18 -8.56
CA GLU A 123 10.93 5.95 -8.55
C GLU A 123 11.64 7.14 -7.95
N VAL A 124 12.43 6.87 -6.90
CA VAL A 124 13.30 7.86 -6.29
C VAL A 124 14.68 7.23 -6.17
N ARG A 125 15.64 7.73 -6.91
CA ARG A 125 16.98 7.14 -6.95
C ARG A 125 17.89 7.78 -5.92
N GLY A 126 18.51 6.92 -5.13
CA GLY A 126 19.76 7.23 -4.42
C GLY A 126 19.68 8.03 -3.15
N HIS A 127 18.54 8.64 -2.78
CA HIS A 127 18.57 9.53 -1.64
C HIS A 127 17.42 9.35 -0.65
N VAL A 128 16.55 8.40 -0.85
CA VAL A 128 15.45 8.14 0.08
C VAL A 128 16.06 7.78 1.43
N GLY A 129 15.72 8.51 2.46
CA GLY A 129 16.34 8.33 3.75
C GLY A 129 17.68 9.05 3.90
N ALA A 130 18.46 9.17 2.86
CA ALA A 130 19.71 9.93 2.93
C ALA A 130 19.47 11.43 2.98
N ALA A 131 18.34 11.87 2.52
CA ALA A 131 17.94 13.27 2.55
C ALA A 131 17.45 13.72 3.93
N THR A 132 17.33 12.80 4.86
CA THR A 132 16.85 13.11 6.19
C THR A 132 17.99 13.37 7.15
#